data_4496daa3462d0bfd728715658d349ad6
#
_entry.id   4496daa3462d0bfd728715658d349ad6
#
_cell.length_a   1.000
_cell.length_b   1.000
_cell.length_c   1.000
_cell.angle_alpha   90.00
_cell.angle_beta   90.00
_cell.angle_gamma   90.00
#
_symmetry.space_group_name_H-M   'P 1'
#
loop_
_entity.id
_entity.type
_entity.pdbx_description
1 polymer ?
#
loop_
_entity_poly.entity_id
_entity_poly.type
_entity_poly.pdbx_seq_one_letter_code
_entity_poly.pdbx_strand_id
1 'polypeptide(L)'
;MKESTRSLCLAAFVAGILGGSGCASVTKMREKTYAAARSLITSSYDDPLADDKMQTADRLFAEKDYRRAESVFAELANNTRNPALVAEKARYHEAECLRLRDKLPDAASTYHRLLQDYPFGAYRERCCKEMYEIAYGWLSKDVLADIEAESNGTAKAWYSGRMDGFNLFDGKRPLFDTEGEALKTLDNVQMNDGIGPYADKSLYWLGYVNFYRGRYDEADHYFSQLVELHKDSKLRPHAVELAILAKNNSTGGPVYDSGKASEALQLIHHAEATMPGYATDPDKAEMMTRQKFAVRMQLAIKYLEHAQYYERTGRPASAFFYYDLVSRQHAGTKLAEIARERMTALEPIKAKAEADRLAGIKPDPGWFKRLQGGMDSLWMKSEDRDAANEADRAAAAIALPPTPDNVPGTPSDTPRPLPPGVAK
;
A
#
# COMPACT_ATOMS: atom_id res chain seq x y z
N MET A 1 -54.31 3.53 -0.05
CA MET A 1 -53.84 4.34 1.11
C MET A 1 -53.04 3.56 2.16
N LYS A 2 -52.82 2.25 2.05
CA LYS A 2 -52.03 1.45 3.02
C LYS A 2 -50.56 1.23 2.65
N GLU A 3 -50.17 1.47 1.42
CA GLU A 3 -48.75 1.30 0.97
C GLU A 3 -47.88 2.56 1.18
N SER A 4 -48.49 3.74 1.17
CA SER A 4 -47.75 5.01 1.35
C SER A 4 -47.22 5.22 2.78
N THR A 5 -47.93 4.64 3.79
CA THR A 5 -47.51 4.77 5.21
C THR A 5 -46.35 3.84 5.59
N ARG A 6 -46.16 2.71 4.87
CA ARG A 6 -45.04 1.79 5.12
C ARG A 6 -43.70 2.34 4.60
N SER A 7 -43.69 3.02 3.45
CA SER A 7 -42.50 3.67 2.91
C SER A 7 -42.02 4.86 3.74
N LEU A 8 -42.93 5.60 4.33
CA LEU A 8 -42.59 6.74 5.19
C LEU A 8 -41.99 6.31 6.55
N CYS A 9 -42.46 5.20 7.12
CA CYS A 9 -41.87 4.63 8.34
C CYS A 9 -40.44 4.10 8.12
N LEU A 10 -40.12 3.52 6.96
CA LEU A 10 -38.76 3.09 6.63
C LEU A 10 -37.80 4.26 6.47
N ALA A 11 -38.22 5.36 5.83
CA ALA A 11 -37.39 6.55 5.65
C ALA A 11 -37.12 7.30 6.95
N ALA A 12 -38.09 7.31 7.89
CA ALA A 12 -37.91 7.92 9.20
C ALA A 12 -36.97 7.14 10.13
N PHE A 13 -36.89 5.82 9.96
CA PHE A 13 -36.00 4.97 10.76
C PHE A 13 -34.54 5.10 10.34
N VAL A 14 -34.26 5.35 9.06
CA VAL A 14 -32.90 5.56 8.54
C VAL A 14 -32.34 6.95 8.90
N ALA A 15 -33.19 7.96 9.03
CA ALA A 15 -32.76 9.32 9.38
C ALA A 15 -32.42 9.52 10.87
N GLY A 16 -32.93 8.65 11.77
CA GLY A 16 -32.69 8.73 13.22
C GLY A 16 -31.34 8.19 13.69
N ILE A 17 -30.55 7.55 12.83
CA ILE A 17 -29.31 6.86 13.20
C ILE A 17 -28.05 7.75 13.02
N LEU A 18 -28.17 8.93 12.45
CA LEU A 18 -27.03 9.81 12.11
C LEU A 18 -26.60 10.79 13.23
N GLY A 19 -27.17 10.70 14.41
CA GLY A 19 -26.92 11.68 15.48
C GLY A 19 -26.61 11.08 16.85
N GLY A 20 -25.58 10.24 17.00
CA GLY A 20 -25.23 9.74 18.34
C GLY A 20 -23.88 9.05 18.42
N SER A 21 -22.96 9.65 19.10
CA SER A 21 -21.58 9.28 19.41
C SER A 21 -21.43 7.92 20.11
N GLY A 22 -20.58 7.03 19.56
CA GLY A 22 -20.11 5.79 20.19
C GLY A 22 -19.82 4.68 19.18
N CYS A 23 -18.58 4.60 18.65
CA CYS A 23 -18.22 3.69 17.55
C CYS A 23 -18.48 2.19 17.77
N ALA A 24 -18.44 1.68 18.99
CA ALA A 24 -18.64 0.23 19.25
C ALA A 24 -20.11 -0.18 19.46
N SER A 25 -20.99 0.74 19.86
CA SER A 25 -22.43 0.46 20.04
C SER A 25 -23.19 0.60 18.74
N VAL A 26 -22.76 1.51 17.85
CA VAL A 26 -23.39 1.77 16.55
C VAL A 26 -23.18 0.60 15.58
N THR A 27 -22.02 -0.06 15.60
CA THR A 27 -21.77 -1.24 14.76
C THR A 27 -22.66 -2.42 15.14
N LYS A 28 -22.77 -2.76 16.43
CA LYS A 28 -23.66 -3.84 16.90
C LYS A 28 -25.15 -3.53 16.68
N MET A 29 -25.55 -2.27 16.76
CA MET A 29 -26.93 -1.88 16.51
C MET A 29 -27.25 -1.90 15.02
N ARG A 30 -26.29 -1.51 14.19
CA ARG A 30 -26.37 -1.59 12.73
C ARG A 30 -26.44 -3.04 12.23
N GLU A 31 -25.65 -3.95 12.80
CA GLU A 31 -25.72 -5.39 12.50
C GLU A 31 -27.10 -5.98 12.85
N LYS A 32 -27.64 -5.67 14.02
CA LYS A 32 -28.98 -6.14 14.42
C LYS A 32 -30.09 -5.56 13.55
N THR A 33 -30.01 -4.29 13.15
CA THR A 33 -31.02 -3.67 12.29
C THR A 33 -30.95 -4.16 10.85
N TYR A 34 -29.74 -4.40 10.30
CA TYR A 34 -29.59 -5.01 8.98
C TYR A 34 -30.06 -6.47 8.97
N ALA A 35 -29.73 -7.26 10.00
CA ALA A 35 -30.21 -8.63 10.13
C ALA A 35 -31.75 -8.68 10.29
N ALA A 36 -32.31 -7.79 11.10
CA ALA A 36 -33.75 -7.70 11.28
C ALA A 36 -34.49 -7.18 10.04
N ALA A 37 -33.94 -6.17 9.35
CA ALA A 37 -34.51 -5.68 8.09
C ALA A 37 -34.46 -6.76 6.99
N ARG A 38 -33.38 -7.51 6.95
CA ARG A 38 -33.17 -8.58 5.97
C ARG A 38 -34.09 -9.78 6.26
N SER A 39 -34.31 -10.16 7.53
CA SER A 39 -35.25 -11.22 7.92
C SER A 39 -36.71 -10.86 7.59
N LEU A 40 -37.10 -9.59 7.68
CA LEU A 40 -38.41 -9.11 7.30
C LEU A 40 -38.66 -9.12 5.78
N ILE A 41 -37.58 -8.99 4.99
CA ILE A 41 -37.67 -9.02 3.52
C ILE A 41 -37.63 -10.47 3.01
N THR A 42 -36.87 -11.36 3.65
CA THR A 42 -36.68 -12.75 3.23
C THR A 42 -37.83 -13.70 3.70
N SER A 43 -38.51 -13.39 4.79
CA SER A 43 -39.59 -14.27 5.33
C SER A 43 -40.81 -14.47 4.42
N SER A 44 -40.88 -13.73 3.30
CA SER A 44 -42.03 -13.78 2.39
C SER A 44 -41.78 -14.61 1.11
N TYR A 45 -40.60 -15.19 0.91
CA TYR A 45 -40.21 -15.79 -0.37
C TYR A 45 -39.28 -17.02 -0.24
N ASP A 46 -39.52 -17.89 0.72
CA ASP A 46 -38.77 -19.14 0.84
C ASP A 46 -39.08 -20.09 -0.34
N ASP A 47 -38.06 -20.61 -0.98
CA ASP A 47 -38.23 -21.73 -1.93
C ASP A 47 -38.45 -23.02 -1.13
N PRO A 48 -39.60 -23.69 -1.22
CA PRO A 48 -39.90 -24.90 -0.44
C PRO A 48 -38.97 -26.06 -0.77
N LEU A 49 -38.24 -25.99 -1.88
CA LEU A 49 -37.30 -27.03 -2.32
C LEU A 49 -35.85 -26.69 -1.96
N ALA A 50 -35.60 -25.56 -1.30
CA ALA A 50 -34.24 -25.12 -0.99
C ALA A 50 -33.46 -26.12 -0.12
N ASP A 51 -34.12 -26.67 0.90
CA ASP A 51 -33.51 -27.66 1.79
C ASP A 51 -33.19 -28.99 1.08
N ASP A 52 -34.10 -29.47 0.23
CA ASP A 52 -33.87 -30.71 -0.54
C ASP A 52 -32.74 -30.54 -1.55
N LYS A 53 -32.66 -29.38 -2.21
CA LYS A 53 -31.57 -29.05 -3.12
C LYS A 53 -30.24 -28.90 -2.39
N MET A 54 -30.23 -28.29 -1.19
CA MET A 54 -29.04 -28.17 -0.36
C MET A 54 -28.52 -29.56 0.06
N GLN A 55 -29.41 -30.45 0.53
CA GLN A 55 -28.99 -31.82 0.85
C GLN A 55 -28.44 -32.58 -0.35
N THR A 56 -29.07 -32.38 -1.53
CA THR A 56 -28.57 -32.96 -2.78
C THR A 56 -27.18 -32.43 -3.14
N ALA A 57 -26.98 -31.14 -3.01
CA ALA A 57 -25.68 -30.50 -3.27
C ALA A 57 -24.60 -30.97 -2.28
N ASP A 58 -24.92 -31.02 -0.99
CA ASP A 58 -24.04 -31.52 0.08
C ASP A 58 -23.64 -32.98 -0.16
N ARG A 59 -24.58 -33.83 -0.63
CA ARG A 59 -24.27 -35.22 -0.99
C ARG A 59 -23.37 -35.32 -2.19
N LEU A 60 -23.62 -34.59 -3.28
CA LEU A 60 -22.77 -34.55 -4.45
C LEU A 60 -21.36 -34.05 -4.11
N PHE A 61 -21.26 -33.08 -3.22
CA PHE A 61 -19.98 -32.58 -2.71
C PHE A 61 -19.23 -33.66 -1.94
N ALA A 62 -19.90 -34.43 -1.09
CA ALA A 62 -19.31 -35.56 -0.35
C ALA A 62 -18.87 -36.70 -1.28
N GLU A 63 -19.61 -36.93 -2.36
CA GLU A 63 -19.28 -37.88 -3.43
C GLU A 63 -18.12 -37.40 -4.34
N LYS A 64 -17.60 -36.15 -4.12
CA LYS A 64 -16.58 -35.48 -4.92
C LYS A 64 -17.02 -35.18 -6.37
N ASP A 65 -18.31 -35.25 -6.67
CA ASP A 65 -18.85 -34.76 -7.95
C ASP A 65 -19.00 -33.23 -7.90
N TYR A 66 -17.85 -32.55 -7.82
CA TYR A 66 -17.79 -31.10 -7.67
C TYR A 66 -18.44 -30.36 -8.83
N ARG A 67 -18.49 -30.95 -10.03
CA ARG A 67 -19.11 -30.31 -11.19
C ARG A 67 -20.61 -30.21 -11.06
N ARG A 68 -21.27 -31.31 -10.61
CA ARG A 68 -22.72 -31.27 -10.36
C ARG A 68 -23.05 -30.50 -9.12
N ALA A 69 -22.27 -30.68 -8.05
CA ALA A 69 -22.45 -29.92 -6.81
C ALA A 69 -22.40 -28.42 -7.08
N GLU A 70 -21.40 -27.92 -7.83
CA GLU A 70 -21.28 -26.52 -8.22
C GLU A 70 -22.56 -25.99 -8.86
N SER A 71 -23.12 -26.72 -9.83
CA SER A 71 -24.32 -26.24 -10.52
C SER A 71 -25.54 -26.09 -9.59
N VAL A 72 -25.72 -27.03 -8.64
CA VAL A 72 -26.81 -26.95 -7.66
C VAL A 72 -26.57 -25.87 -6.64
N PHE A 73 -25.33 -25.71 -6.14
CA PHE A 73 -24.99 -24.60 -5.25
C PHE A 73 -25.14 -23.24 -5.92
N ALA A 74 -24.74 -23.11 -7.18
CA ALA A 74 -24.91 -21.88 -7.95
C ALA A 74 -26.41 -21.52 -8.15
N GLU A 75 -27.27 -22.51 -8.41
CA GLU A 75 -28.71 -22.32 -8.51
C GLU A 75 -29.27 -21.81 -7.17
N LEU A 76 -28.91 -22.46 -6.06
CA LEU A 76 -29.33 -22.04 -4.72
C LEU A 76 -28.86 -20.64 -4.36
N ALA A 77 -27.58 -20.34 -4.66
CA ALA A 77 -26.98 -19.05 -4.33
C ALA A 77 -27.53 -17.88 -5.16
N ASN A 78 -27.95 -18.14 -6.41
CA ASN A 78 -28.50 -17.12 -7.30
C ASN A 78 -30.01 -16.92 -7.13
N ASN A 79 -30.72 -17.84 -6.46
CA ASN A 79 -32.13 -17.72 -6.23
C ASN A 79 -32.44 -16.70 -5.12
N THR A 80 -32.95 -15.55 -5.49
CA THR A 80 -33.28 -14.45 -4.57
C THR A 80 -34.43 -14.77 -3.61
N ARG A 81 -35.14 -15.90 -3.80
CA ARG A 81 -36.17 -16.37 -2.89
C ARG A 81 -35.61 -17.14 -1.70
N ASN A 82 -34.38 -17.61 -1.80
CA ASN A 82 -33.75 -18.36 -0.73
C ASN A 82 -33.39 -17.46 0.47
N PRO A 83 -33.51 -17.99 1.70
CA PRO A 83 -33.02 -17.30 2.89
C PRO A 83 -31.52 -16.94 2.73
N ALA A 84 -31.14 -15.78 3.28
CA ALA A 84 -29.76 -15.29 3.17
C ALA A 84 -28.72 -16.30 3.65
N LEU A 85 -29.00 -17.06 4.73
CA LEU A 85 -28.11 -18.08 5.26
C LEU A 85 -27.91 -19.26 4.29
N VAL A 86 -28.98 -19.67 3.59
CA VAL A 86 -28.90 -20.73 2.59
C VAL A 86 -28.10 -20.26 1.37
N ALA A 87 -28.38 -19.06 0.89
CA ALA A 87 -27.71 -18.49 -0.26
C ALA A 87 -26.22 -18.21 0.03
N GLU A 88 -25.89 -17.73 1.23
CA GLU A 88 -24.50 -17.53 1.67
C GLU A 88 -23.73 -18.86 1.73
N LYS A 89 -24.31 -19.89 2.39
CA LYS A 89 -23.71 -21.24 2.45
C LYS A 89 -23.52 -21.79 1.05
N ALA A 90 -24.53 -21.70 0.20
CA ALA A 90 -24.47 -22.21 -1.17
C ALA A 90 -23.37 -21.51 -1.98
N ARG A 91 -23.26 -20.17 -1.89
CA ARG A 91 -22.20 -19.42 -2.59
C ARG A 91 -20.80 -19.83 -2.12
N TYR A 92 -20.62 -20.06 -0.82
CA TYR A 92 -19.36 -20.54 -0.29
C TYR A 92 -18.98 -21.91 -0.87
N HIS A 93 -19.93 -22.86 -0.86
CA HIS A 93 -19.68 -24.21 -1.39
C HIS A 93 -19.54 -24.22 -2.92
N GLU A 94 -20.20 -23.33 -3.65
CA GLU A 94 -19.94 -23.10 -5.10
C GLU A 94 -18.47 -22.74 -5.34
N ALA A 95 -17.95 -21.77 -4.56
CA ALA A 95 -16.53 -21.38 -4.66
C ALA A 95 -15.58 -22.53 -4.28
N GLU A 96 -15.91 -23.31 -3.24
CA GLU A 96 -15.14 -24.50 -2.87
C GLU A 96 -15.12 -25.57 -3.98
N CYS A 97 -16.24 -25.80 -4.66
CA CYS A 97 -16.30 -26.70 -5.81
C CYS A 97 -15.38 -26.24 -6.94
N LEU A 98 -15.36 -24.95 -7.24
CA LEU A 98 -14.47 -24.37 -8.23
C LEU A 98 -13.00 -24.54 -7.84
N ARG A 99 -12.67 -24.26 -6.56
CA ARG A 99 -11.32 -24.41 -6.02
C ARG A 99 -10.83 -25.86 -6.10
N LEU A 100 -11.66 -26.83 -5.70
CA LEU A 100 -11.35 -28.25 -5.73
C LEU A 100 -11.25 -28.83 -7.16
N ARG A 101 -11.79 -28.11 -8.14
CA ARG A 101 -11.64 -28.40 -9.58
C ARG A 101 -10.48 -27.68 -10.23
N ASP A 102 -9.61 -27.06 -9.43
CA ASP A 102 -8.47 -26.28 -9.91
C ASP A 102 -8.85 -25.06 -10.79
N LYS A 103 -10.08 -24.54 -10.65
CA LYS A 103 -10.55 -23.32 -11.30
C LYS A 103 -10.37 -22.13 -10.37
N LEU A 104 -9.11 -21.81 -10.06
CA LEU A 104 -8.79 -20.84 -9.01
C LEU A 104 -9.26 -19.40 -9.31
N PRO A 105 -9.17 -18.87 -10.55
CA PRO A 105 -9.68 -17.54 -10.85
C PRO A 105 -11.19 -17.43 -10.65
N ASP A 106 -11.95 -18.45 -11.09
CA ASP A 106 -13.40 -18.48 -10.90
C ASP A 106 -13.74 -18.60 -9.40
N ALA A 107 -13.00 -19.41 -8.65
CA ALA A 107 -13.15 -19.55 -7.20
C ALA A 107 -12.91 -18.21 -6.49
N ALA A 108 -11.81 -17.52 -6.78
CA ALA A 108 -11.49 -16.22 -6.19
C ALA A 108 -12.58 -15.17 -6.47
N SER A 109 -13.09 -15.13 -7.70
CA SER A 109 -14.17 -14.22 -8.08
C SER A 109 -15.49 -14.55 -7.36
N THR A 110 -15.78 -15.85 -7.14
CA THR A 110 -16.98 -16.30 -6.45
C THR A 110 -16.90 -16.02 -4.94
N TYR A 111 -15.74 -16.21 -4.30
CA TYR A 111 -15.51 -15.77 -2.92
C TYR A 111 -15.66 -14.26 -2.76
N HIS A 112 -15.07 -13.49 -3.67
CA HIS A 112 -15.20 -12.03 -3.65
C HIS A 112 -16.67 -11.59 -3.78
N ARG A 113 -17.44 -12.21 -4.70
CA ARG A 113 -18.86 -11.95 -4.84
C ARG A 113 -19.63 -12.29 -3.55
N LEU A 114 -19.27 -13.39 -2.88
CA LEU A 114 -19.85 -13.73 -1.59
C LEU A 114 -19.63 -12.62 -0.56
N LEU A 115 -18.42 -12.09 -0.49
CA LEU A 115 -18.07 -11.00 0.44
C LEU A 115 -18.82 -9.70 0.12
N GLN A 116 -19.06 -9.42 -1.16
CA GLN A 116 -19.87 -8.27 -1.59
C GLN A 116 -21.36 -8.45 -1.23
N ASP A 117 -21.92 -9.64 -1.48
CA ASP A 117 -23.32 -9.94 -1.19
C ASP A 117 -23.59 -10.04 0.32
N TYR A 118 -22.60 -10.54 1.09
CA TYR A 118 -22.70 -10.83 2.54
C TYR A 118 -21.50 -10.29 3.33
N PRO A 119 -21.31 -8.97 3.46
CA PRO A 119 -20.11 -8.37 4.08
C PRO A 119 -19.89 -8.79 5.54
N PHE A 120 -20.96 -9.16 6.23
CA PHE A 120 -20.94 -9.60 7.64
C PHE A 120 -21.33 -11.07 7.78
N GLY A 121 -21.17 -11.84 6.72
CA GLY A 121 -21.54 -13.24 6.67
C GLY A 121 -20.62 -14.13 7.53
N ALA A 122 -21.12 -15.33 7.84
CA ALA A 122 -20.39 -16.31 8.66
C ALA A 122 -19.13 -16.86 7.97
N TYR A 123 -19.06 -16.76 6.65
CA TYR A 123 -17.95 -17.29 5.84
C TYR A 123 -16.89 -16.25 5.51
N ARG A 124 -16.99 -15.00 6.00
CA ARG A 124 -16.07 -13.90 5.64
C ARG A 124 -14.60 -14.27 5.83
N GLU A 125 -14.23 -14.70 7.03
CA GLU A 125 -12.84 -15.04 7.36
C GLU A 125 -12.32 -16.21 6.49
N ARG A 126 -13.18 -17.22 6.25
CA ARG A 126 -12.81 -18.36 5.41
C ARG A 126 -12.61 -17.95 3.95
N CYS A 127 -13.48 -17.10 3.43
CA CYS A 127 -13.32 -16.57 2.07
C CYS A 127 -12.03 -15.76 1.93
N CYS A 128 -11.74 -14.88 2.88
CA CYS A 128 -10.50 -14.10 2.90
C CYS A 128 -9.27 -15.01 2.98
N LYS A 129 -9.34 -16.09 3.76
CA LYS A 129 -8.28 -17.10 3.80
C LYS A 129 -8.02 -17.73 2.44
N GLU A 130 -9.07 -18.31 1.83
CA GLU A 130 -8.93 -19.01 0.55
C GLU A 130 -8.49 -18.05 -0.57
N MET A 131 -9.03 -16.83 -0.61
CA MET A 131 -8.59 -15.80 -1.55
C MET A 131 -7.12 -15.44 -1.37
N TYR A 132 -6.67 -15.28 -0.11
CA TYR A 132 -5.27 -15.02 0.18
C TYR A 132 -4.37 -16.18 -0.28
N GLU A 133 -4.73 -17.43 0.01
CA GLU A 133 -3.97 -18.62 -0.40
C GLU A 133 -3.87 -18.75 -1.93
N ILE A 134 -4.97 -18.47 -2.64
CA ILE A 134 -4.99 -18.46 -4.11
C ILE A 134 -4.05 -17.38 -4.65
N ALA A 135 -4.21 -16.14 -4.19
CA ALA A 135 -3.40 -15.01 -4.65
C ALA A 135 -1.91 -15.19 -4.34
N TYR A 136 -1.60 -15.64 -3.11
CA TYR A 136 -0.22 -15.95 -2.73
C TYR A 136 0.37 -17.10 -3.56
N GLY A 137 -0.46 -18.12 -3.87
CA GLY A 137 -0.05 -19.20 -4.75
C GLY A 137 0.33 -18.73 -6.17
N TRP A 138 -0.35 -17.72 -6.68
CA TRP A 138 0.01 -17.08 -7.95
C TRP A 138 1.29 -16.26 -7.83
N LEU A 139 1.44 -15.45 -6.76
CA LEU A 139 2.64 -14.65 -6.54
C LEU A 139 3.89 -15.51 -6.35
N SER A 140 3.82 -16.51 -5.47
CA SER A 140 4.99 -17.29 -5.06
C SER A 140 5.64 -18.09 -6.20
N LYS A 141 4.87 -18.50 -7.19
CA LYS A 141 5.37 -19.32 -8.30
C LYS A 141 6.02 -18.51 -9.41
N ASP A 142 5.48 -17.34 -9.68
CA ASP A 142 5.82 -16.58 -10.89
C ASP A 142 6.48 -15.25 -10.54
N VAL A 143 5.89 -14.47 -9.66
CA VAL A 143 6.28 -13.07 -9.41
C VAL A 143 7.45 -12.97 -8.44
N LEU A 144 7.43 -13.73 -7.34
CA LEU A 144 8.51 -13.64 -6.35
C LEU A 144 9.83 -14.23 -6.88
N ALA A 145 9.77 -15.27 -7.70
CA ALA A 145 10.95 -15.81 -8.36
C ALA A 145 11.58 -14.81 -9.36
N ASP A 146 10.74 -14.05 -10.08
CA ASP A 146 11.22 -13.01 -10.98
C ASP A 146 11.85 -11.84 -10.21
N ILE A 147 11.22 -11.40 -9.13
CA ILE A 147 11.75 -10.35 -8.23
C ILE A 147 13.09 -10.78 -7.63
N GLU A 148 13.20 -12.02 -7.17
CA GLU A 148 14.46 -12.54 -6.63
C GLU A 148 15.55 -12.60 -7.70
N ALA A 149 15.24 -13.02 -8.91
CA ALA A 149 16.16 -13.03 -10.03
C ALA A 149 16.63 -11.62 -10.42
N GLU A 150 15.73 -10.64 -10.39
CA GLU A 150 16.06 -9.22 -10.61
C GLU A 150 16.97 -8.68 -9.51
N SER A 151 16.69 -8.95 -8.24
CA SER A 151 17.49 -8.48 -7.11
C SER A 151 18.89 -9.06 -7.08
N ASN A 152 19.05 -10.32 -7.51
CA ASN A 152 20.34 -11.02 -7.59
C ASN A 152 21.13 -10.71 -8.86
N GLY A 153 20.64 -9.82 -9.73
CA GLY A 153 21.28 -9.47 -11.00
C GLY A 153 21.35 -10.64 -12.00
N THR A 154 20.61 -11.72 -11.74
CA THR A 154 20.51 -12.90 -12.61
C THR A 154 19.32 -12.81 -13.56
N ALA A 155 18.50 -11.78 -13.43
CA ALA A 155 17.39 -11.55 -14.32
C ALA A 155 17.92 -11.37 -15.75
N LYS A 156 17.44 -12.21 -16.64
CA LYS A 156 17.54 -11.95 -18.07
C LYS A 156 16.89 -10.61 -18.31
N ALA A 157 17.58 -9.69 -19.03
CA ALA A 157 17.07 -8.38 -19.36
C ALA A 157 15.56 -8.42 -19.63
N TRP A 158 14.80 -7.44 -19.16
CA TRP A 158 13.35 -7.27 -19.31
C TRP A 158 12.80 -7.64 -20.71
N TYR A 159 13.71 -7.73 -21.67
CA TYR A 159 13.49 -8.13 -23.05
C TYR A 159 13.31 -9.64 -23.26
N SER A 160 13.61 -10.48 -22.29
CA SER A 160 13.32 -11.91 -22.39
C SER A 160 11.83 -12.14 -22.15
N GLY A 161 11.02 -11.22 -22.69
CA GLY A 161 9.58 -11.28 -22.77
C GLY A 161 9.01 -12.62 -22.37
N ARG A 162 8.87 -12.86 -21.08
CA ARG A 162 7.75 -13.61 -20.62
C ARG A 162 6.55 -12.71 -20.92
N MET A 163 6.07 -12.76 -22.16
CA MET A 163 4.66 -12.67 -22.36
C MET A 163 4.15 -13.77 -21.45
N ASP A 164 3.56 -13.44 -20.30
CA ASP A 164 2.76 -14.37 -19.54
C ASP A 164 1.77 -14.92 -20.55
N GLY A 165 2.17 -16.10 -21.10
CA GLY A 165 1.58 -16.58 -22.33
C GLY A 165 0.13 -16.81 -22.00
N PHE A 166 -0.72 -16.32 -22.85
CA PHE A 166 -2.13 -16.63 -22.94
C PHE A 166 -2.38 -18.05 -22.38
N ASN A 167 -2.81 -18.11 -21.13
CA ASN A 167 -2.96 -19.37 -20.40
C ASN A 167 -4.30 -20.02 -20.75
N LEU A 168 -4.36 -20.73 -21.86
CA LEU A 168 -5.58 -21.40 -22.32
C LEU A 168 -5.85 -22.75 -21.64
N PHE A 169 -4.85 -23.32 -20.97
CA PHE A 169 -4.91 -24.75 -20.59
C PHE A 169 -4.82 -24.98 -19.09
N ASP A 170 -4.30 -24.03 -18.29
CA ASP A 170 -4.17 -24.19 -16.85
C ASP A 170 -5.25 -23.39 -16.11
N GLY A 171 -6.30 -24.07 -15.69
CA GLY A 171 -7.38 -23.47 -14.88
C GLY A 171 -6.94 -22.92 -13.53
N LYS A 172 -5.72 -23.22 -13.08
CA LYS A 172 -5.14 -22.72 -11.82
C LYS A 172 -4.66 -21.29 -11.90
N ARG A 173 -4.44 -20.76 -13.11
CA ARG A 173 -3.92 -19.43 -13.34
C ARG A 173 -4.91 -18.58 -14.11
N PRO A 174 -4.92 -17.27 -13.90
CA PRO A 174 -5.64 -16.34 -14.75
C PRO A 174 -5.25 -16.48 -16.24
N LEU A 175 -6.17 -16.16 -17.12
CA LEU A 175 -5.93 -16.19 -18.57
C LEU A 175 -4.84 -15.20 -19.00
N PHE A 176 -4.78 -14.06 -18.32
CA PHE A 176 -3.87 -12.95 -18.54
C PHE A 176 -3.42 -12.43 -17.19
N ASP A 177 -2.32 -11.69 -17.15
CA ASP A 177 -1.88 -10.90 -15.99
C ASP A 177 -2.05 -11.58 -14.62
N THR A 178 -1.28 -12.62 -14.39
CA THR A 178 -1.30 -13.36 -13.12
C THR A 178 -0.93 -12.45 -11.93
N GLU A 179 0.02 -11.51 -12.13
CA GLU A 179 0.42 -10.54 -11.10
C GLU A 179 -0.75 -9.59 -10.76
N GLY A 180 -1.36 -8.98 -11.76
CA GLY A 180 -2.46 -8.04 -11.54
C GLY A 180 -3.67 -8.67 -10.87
N GLU A 181 -4.07 -9.89 -11.28
CA GLU A 181 -5.18 -10.61 -10.64
C GLU A 181 -4.81 -11.06 -9.22
N ALA A 182 -3.55 -11.40 -8.94
CA ALA A 182 -3.09 -11.70 -7.59
C ALA A 182 -3.16 -10.45 -6.70
N LEU A 183 -2.62 -9.33 -7.16
CA LEU A 183 -2.68 -8.06 -6.42
C LEU A 183 -4.12 -7.62 -6.16
N LYS A 184 -4.98 -7.68 -7.16
CA LYS A 184 -6.40 -7.36 -7.03
C LYS A 184 -7.11 -8.28 -6.02
N THR A 185 -6.76 -9.56 -6.01
CA THR A 185 -7.35 -10.52 -5.05
C THR A 185 -6.88 -10.23 -3.63
N LEU A 186 -5.60 -9.89 -3.41
CA LEU A 186 -5.09 -9.44 -2.11
C LEU A 186 -5.73 -8.14 -1.65
N ASP A 187 -5.93 -7.20 -2.57
CA ASP A 187 -6.60 -5.93 -2.27
C ASP A 187 -8.06 -6.16 -1.84
N ASN A 188 -8.77 -7.07 -2.51
CA ASN A 188 -10.10 -7.50 -2.09
C ASN A 188 -10.10 -8.13 -0.70
N VAL A 189 -9.08 -8.91 -0.30
CA VAL A 189 -8.98 -9.48 1.04
C VAL A 189 -8.89 -8.38 2.09
N GLN A 190 -7.97 -7.43 1.92
CA GLN A 190 -7.78 -6.36 2.89
C GLN A 190 -9.00 -5.41 2.96
N MET A 191 -9.67 -5.15 1.82
CA MET A 191 -10.85 -4.30 1.78
C MET A 191 -12.07 -4.92 2.47
N ASN A 192 -12.24 -6.24 2.34
CA ASN A 192 -13.41 -6.92 2.93
C ASN A 192 -13.20 -7.31 4.39
N ASP A 193 -11.98 -7.54 4.82
CA ASP A 193 -11.65 -7.91 6.20
C ASP A 193 -10.36 -7.24 6.69
N GLY A 194 -10.36 -5.91 6.71
CA GLY A 194 -9.18 -5.08 6.99
C GLY A 194 -8.55 -5.23 8.39
N ILE A 195 -9.18 -5.98 9.30
CA ILE A 195 -8.66 -6.29 10.65
C ILE A 195 -8.46 -7.80 10.81
N GLY A 196 -8.82 -8.57 9.79
CA GLY A 196 -8.74 -10.03 9.81
C GLY A 196 -7.31 -10.57 9.77
N PRO A 197 -7.16 -11.89 10.03
CA PRO A 197 -5.85 -12.54 10.18
C PRO A 197 -5.02 -12.61 8.89
N TYR A 198 -5.59 -12.22 7.76
CA TYR A 198 -4.94 -12.20 6.44
C TYR A 198 -4.74 -10.80 5.88
N ALA A 199 -5.28 -9.76 6.54
CA ALA A 199 -5.19 -8.38 6.08
C ALA A 199 -3.75 -7.86 6.11
N ASP A 200 -3.03 -8.08 7.21
CA ASP A 200 -1.63 -7.66 7.36
C ASP A 200 -0.72 -8.32 6.32
N LYS A 201 -0.92 -9.62 6.06
CA LYS A 201 -0.17 -10.35 5.03
C LYS A 201 -0.51 -9.85 3.63
N SER A 202 -1.78 -9.56 3.37
CA SER A 202 -2.23 -9.03 2.08
C SER A 202 -1.63 -7.65 1.82
N LEU A 203 -1.68 -6.75 2.79
CA LEU A 203 -1.05 -5.43 2.72
C LEU A 203 0.45 -5.53 2.51
N TYR A 204 1.11 -6.47 3.20
CA TYR A 204 2.54 -6.68 3.04
C TYR A 204 2.91 -7.08 1.61
N TRP A 205 2.22 -8.08 1.03
CA TRP A 205 2.53 -8.54 -0.33
C TRP A 205 2.14 -7.52 -1.40
N LEU A 206 1.05 -6.78 -1.20
CA LEU A 206 0.70 -5.63 -2.05
C LEU A 206 1.83 -4.59 -2.05
N GLY A 207 2.30 -4.19 -0.88
CA GLY A 207 3.42 -3.26 -0.76
C GLY A 207 4.70 -3.81 -1.36
N TYR A 208 5.03 -5.07 -1.09
CA TYR A 208 6.26 -5.72 -1.54
C TYR A 208 6.37 -5.78 -3.06
N VAL A 209 5.34 -6.31 -3.74
CA VAL A 209 5.35 -6.41 -5.20
C VAL A 209 5.40 -5.01 -5.84
N ASN A 210 4.60 -4.05 -5.33
CA ASN A 210 4.62 -2.69 -5.84
C ASN A 210 5.99 -2.03 -5.67
N PHE A 211 6.67 -2.25 -4.54
CA PHE A 211 8.01 -1.74 -4.29
C PHE A 211 9.02 -2.23 -5.33
N TYR A 212 9.05 -3.54 -5.58
CA TYR A 212 9.98 -4.11 -6.57
C TYR A 212 9.64 -3.76 -8.02
N ARG A 213 8.38 -3.44 -8.31
CA ARG A 213 7.97 -2.93 -9.63
C ARG A 213 8.20 -1.42 -9.79
N GLY A 214 8.83 -0.77 -8.79
CA GLY A 214 9.12 0.67 -8.81
C GLY A 214 7.89 1.56 -8.60
N ARG A 215 6.77 0.98 -8.22
CA ARG A 215 5.53 1.71 -7.86
C ARG A 215 5.59 2.11 -6.39
N TYR A 216 6.49 3.05 -6.08
CA TYR A 216 6.82 3.39 -4.70
C TYR A 216 5.69 4.08 -3.93
N ASP A 217 4.83 4.85 -4.60
CA ASP A 217 3.67 5.50 -3.95
C ASP A 217 2.63 4.48 -3.50
N GLU A 218 2.33 3.49 -4.34
CA GLU A 218 1.44 2.39 -3.97
C GLU A 218 2.07 1.51 -2.88
N ALA A 219 3.36 1.25 -2.96
CA ALA A 219 4.07 0.49 -1.95
C ALA A 219 4.02 1.20 -0.59
N ASP A 220 4.30 2.50 -0.55
CA ASP A 220 4.18 3.34 0.64
C ASP A 220 2.77 3.30 1.23
N HIS A 221 1.76 3.40 0.38
CA HIS A 221 0.36 3.34 0.81
C HIS A 221 0.05 2.04 1.58
N TYR A 222 0.38 0.89 1.00
CA TYR A 222 0.08 -0.41 1.62
C TYR A 222 0.92 -0.67 2.88
N PHE A 223 2.22 -0.34 2.87
CA PHE A 223 3.06 -0.50 4.05
C PHE A 223 2.65 0.45 5.18
N SER A 224 2.30 1.69 4.87
CA SER A 224 1.80 2.65 5.87
C SER A 224 0.50 2.17 6.49
N GLN A 225 -0.44 1.64 5.72
CA GLN A 225 -1.66 1.02 6.24
C GLN A 225 -1.35 -0.14 7.18
N LEU A 226 -0.42 -1.04 6.81
CA LEU A 226 -0.02 -2.15 7.68
C LEU A 226 0.54 -1.64 9.00
N VAL A 227 1.43 -0.65 8.96
CA VAL A 227 2.08 -0.08 10.15
C VAL A 227 1.08 0.56 11.12
N GLU A 228 0.06 1.23 10.56
CA GLU A 228 -0.96 1.96 11.33
C GLU A 228 -2.04 1.05 11.89
N LEU A 229 -2.57 0.14 11.09
CA LEU A 229 -3.73 -0.68 11.42
C LEU A 229 -3.36 -1.98 12.16
N HIS A 230 -2.20 -2.56 11.85
CA HIS A 230 -1.78 -3.88 12.37
C HIS A 230 -0.57 -3.77 13.30
N LYS A 231 -0.76 -3.09 14.45
CA LYS A 231 0.32 -2.81 15.42
C LYS A 231 0.98 -4.05 16.00
N ASP A 232 0.23 -5.15 16.11
CA ASP A 232 0.66 -6.42 16.69
C ASP A 232 1.18 -7.41 15.63
N SER A 233 1.19 -7.03 14.35
CA SER A 233 1.66 -7.88 13.27
C SER A 233 3.18 -8.13 13.36
N LYS A 234 3.58 -9.38 13.18
CA LYS A 234 5.00 -9.76 13.06
C LYS A 234 5.68 -9.14 11.84
N LEU A 235 4.91 -8.75 10.82
CA LEU A 235 5.39 -8.12 9.59
C LEU A 235 5.63 -6.62 9.75
N ARG A 236 5.08 -6.02 10.83
CA ARG A 236 5.14 -4.57 11.06
C ARG A 236 6.55 -3.99 11.05
N PRO A 237 7.56 -4.57 11.74
CA PRO A 237 8.92 -4.02 11.69
C PRO A 237 9.46 -3.95 10.27
N HIS A 238 9.27 -5.03 9.51
CA HIS A 238 9.73 -5.10 8.13
C HIS A 238 8.96 -4.14 7.21
N ALA A 239 7.66 -4.00 7.43
CA ALA A 239 6.84 -3.03 6.70
C ALA A 239 7.28 -1.58 6.97
N VAL A 240 7.72 -1.26 8.20
CA VAL A 240 8.29 0.05 8.52
C VAL A 240 9.56 0.32 7.71
N GLU A 241 10.46 -0.66 7.63
CA GLU A 241 11.70 -0.55 6.85
C GLU A 241 11.38 -0.27 5.37
N LEU A 242 10.48 -1.06 4.79
CA LEU A 242 10.07 -0.91 3.39
C LEU A 242 9.26 0.36 3.15
N ALA A 243 8.44 0.82 4.10
CA ALA A 243 7.72 2.09 4.00
C ALA A 243 8.68 3.29 3.96
N ILE A 244 9.74 3.27 4.80
CA ILE A 244 10.76 4.32 4.79
C ILE A 244 11.46 4.35 3.43
N LEU A 245 11.82 3.19 2.89
CA LEU A 245 12.45 3.06 1.58
C LEU A 245 11.52 3.50 0.44
N ALA A 246 10.26 3.10 0.50
CA ALA A 246 9.25 3.49 -0.48
C ALA A 246 9.05 5.00 -0.47
N LYS A 247 8.87 5.61 0.72
CA LYS A 247 8.76 7.08 0.86
C LYS A 247 9.98 7.80 0.32
N ASN A 248 11.18 7.29 0.58
CA ASN A 248 12.42 7.88 0.09
C ASN A 248 12.53 7.80 -1.44
N ASN A 249 12.14 6.67 -2.04
CA ASN A 249 12.19 6.46 -3.48
C ASN A 249 11.03 7.15 -4.23
N SER A 250 9.88 7.35 -3.58
CA SER A 250 8.70 7.99 -4.19
C SER A 250 8.85 9.52 -4.33
N THR A 251 9.84 10.13 -3.68
CA THR A 251 10.05 11.59 -3.74
C THR A 251 10.34 12.12 -5.15
N GLY A 252 10.71 11.25 -6.10
CA GLY A 252 11.11 11.68 -7.44
C GLY A 252 12.37 12.56 -7.46
N GLY A 253 13.11 12.60 -6.34
CA GLY A 253 14.30 13.42 -6.12
C GLY A 253 14.05 14.66 -5.24
N PRO A 254 15.12 15.36 -4.86
CA PRO A 254 15.06 16.43 -3.85
C PRO A 254 14.19 17.63 -4.24
N VAL A 255 13.87 17.78 -5.52
CA VAL A 255 13.13 18.95 -6.04
C VAL A 255 11.62 18.82 -5.84
N TYR A 256 11.06 17.62 -5.83
CA TYR A 256 9.62 17.41 -6.02
C TYR A 256 8.81 17.37 -4.72
N ASP A 257 9.01 16.40 -3.81
CA ASP A 257 8.13 16.25 -2.66
C ASP A 257 8.87 16.19 -1.32
N SER A 258 8.82 17.30 -0.56
CA SER A 258 9.34 17.34 0.83
C SER A 258 8.36 16.76 1.85
N GLY A 259 7.09 16.60 1.51
CA GLY A 259 6.09 16.00 2.38
C GLY A 259 6.49 14.56 2.68
N LYS A 260 6.72 13.77 1.65
CA LYS A 260 7.17 12.37 1.75
C LYS A 260 8.49 12.21 2.55
N ALA A 261 9.45 13.08 2.32
CA ALA A 261 10.71 13.07 3.07
C ALA A 261 10.48 13.37 4.57
N SER A 262 9.60 14.34 4.88
CA SER A 262 9.24 14.65 6.26
C SER A 262 8.49 13.50 6.93
N GLU A 263 7.56 12.85 6.23
CA GLU A 263 6.85 11.66 6.70
C GLU A 263 7.81 10.49 6.95
N ALA A 264 8.80 10.29 6.07
CA ALA A 264 9.83 9.27 6.27
C ALA A 264 10.62 9.52 7.56
N LEU A 265 11.04 10.77 7.83
CA LEU A 265 11.71 11.12 9.09
C LEU A 265 10.81 10.90 10.32
N GLN A 266 9.54 11.27 10.24
CA GLN A 266 8.59 11.03 11.33
C GLN A 266 8.41 9.53 11.59
N LEU A 267 8.32 8.72 10.53
CA LEU A 267 8.21 7.27 10.64
C LEU A 267 9.47 6.66 11.26
N ILE A 268 10.67 7.11 10.87
CA ILE A 268 11.94 6.68 11.49
C ILE A 268 11.95 7.00 12.99
N HIS A 269 11.63 8.24 13.36
CA HIS A 269 11.58 8.62 14.78
C HIS A 269 10.55 7.84 15.57
N HIS A 270 9.38 7.58 14.98
CA HIS A 270 8.34 6.76 15.60
C HIS A 270 8.82 5.32 15.80
N ALA A 271 9.47 4.73 14.80
CA ALA A 271 10.01 3.37 14.88
C ALA A 271 11.10 3.25 15.96
N GLU A 272 12.04 4.19 16.01
CA GLU A 272 13.09 4.25 17.05
C GLU A 272 12.49 4.34 18.46
N ALA A 273 11.41 5.10 18.62
CA ALA A 273 10.77 5.31 19.94
C ALA A 273 9.87 4.14 20.37
N THR A 274 9.23 3.44 19.43
CA THR A 274 8.19 2.45 19.77
C THR A 274 8.60 1.00 19.57
N MET A 275 9.69 0.75 18.85
CA MET A 275 10.14 -0.61 18.54
C MET A 275 11.55 -0.86 19.12
N PRO A 276 11.66 -1.54 20.28
CA PRO A 276 12.95 -1.76 20.95
C PRO A 276 14.00 -2.45 20.07
N GLY A 277 13.59 -3.26 19.12
CA GLY A 277 14.50 -3.95 18.20
C GLY A 277 15.41 -3.02 17.40
N TYR A 278 14.96 -1.80 17.10
CA TYR A 278 15.79 -0.81 16.38
C TYR A 278 16.87 -0.15 17.27
N ALA A 279 16.72 -0.24 18.58
CA ALA A 279 17.74 0.26 19.52
C ALA A 279 18.72 -0.84 19.94
N THR A 280 18.29 -2.11 19.94
CA THR A 280 19.07 -3.25 20.47
C THR A 280 19.84 -4.01 19.38
N ASP A 281 19.36 -4.00 18.16
CA ASP A 281 20.00 -4.66 17.01
C ASP A 281 20.91 -3.65 16.27
N PRO A 282 22.25 -3.86 16.28
CA PRO A 282 23.19 -2.92 15.68
C PRO A 282 22.98 -2.74 14.17
N ASP A 283 22.61 -3.80 13.45
CA ASP A 283 22.39 -3.76 12.00
C ASP A 283 21.17 -2.89 11.65
N LYS A 284 20.09 -3.02 12.44
CA LYS A 284 18.89 -2.21 12.29
C LYS A 284 19.12 -0.76 12.68
N ALA A 285 19.87 -0.51 13.75
CA ALA A 285 20.24 0.84 14.18
C ALA A 285 21.09 1.54 13.11
N GLU A 286 22.05 0.83 12.51
CA GLU A 286 22.86 1.36 11.41
C GLU A 286 21.99 1.65 10.18
N MET A 287 21.12 0.73 9.78
CA MET A 287 20.19 0.92 8.68
C MET A 287 19.33 2.17 8.87
N MET A 288 18.70 2.34 10.06
CA MET A 288 17.90 3.52 10.38
C MET A 288 18.73 4.81 10.33
N THR A 289 19.96 4.77 10.82
CA THR A 289 20.87 5.91 10.79
C THR A 289 21.19 6.30 9.35
N ARG A 290 21.47 5.33 8.48
CA ARG A 290 21.72 5.54 7.05
C ARG A 290 20.51 6.14 6.34
N GLN A 291 19.30 5.58 6.59
CA GLN A 291 18.07 6.09 6.00
C GLN A 291 17.75 7.52 6.48
N LYS A 292 17.92 7.79 7.78
CA LYS A 292 17.77 9.13 8.33
C LYS A 292 18.73 10.14 7.68
N PHE A 293 19.98 9.72 7.46
CA PHE A 293 20.97 10.55 6.78
C PHE A 293 20.56 10.81 5.31
N ALA A 294 20.13 9.78 4.58
CA ALA A 294 19.68 9.89 3.19
C ALA A 294 18.53 10.88 3.03
N VAL A 295 17.47 10.70 3.84
CA VAL A 295 16.30 11.60 3.81
C VAL A 295 16.67 13.03 4.19
N ARG A 296 17.53 13.23 5.20
CA ARG A 296 18.02 14.56 5.59
C ARG A 296 18.83 15.20 4.46
N MET A 297 19.64 14.42 3.74
CA MET A 297 20.41 14.92 2.62
C MET A 297 19.52 15.40 1.47
N GLN A 298 18.46 14.65 1.15
CA GLN A 298 17.48 15.09 0.14
C GLN A 298 16.81 16.42 0.54
N LEU A 299 16.41 16.57 1.81
CA LEU A 299 15.84 17.82 2.30
C LEU A 299 16.86 18.97 2.23
N ALA A 300 18.13 18.72 2.54
CA ALA A 300 19.18 19.71 2.43
C ALA A 300 19.38 20.19 0.99
N ILE A 301 19.41 19.27 0.02
CA ILE A 301 19.50 19.57 -1.41
C ILE A 301 18.31 20.42 -1.85
N LYS A 302 17.09 20.04 -1.45
CA LYS A 302 15.89 20.81 -1.76
C LYS A 302 15.94 22.23 -1.24
N TYR A 303 16.32 22.41 0.02
CA TYR A 303 16.45 23.75 0.60
C TYR A 303 17.53 24.57 -0.10
N LEU A 304 18.63 23.92 -0.49
CA LEU A 304 19.69 24.56 -1.25
C LEU A 304 19.21 25.04 -2.63
N GLU A 305 18.43 24.22 -3.33
CA GLU A 305 17.84 24.59 -4.62
C GLU A 305 16.80 25.73 -4.48
N HIS A 306 15.97 25.70 -3.43
CA HIS A 306 15.10 26.83 -3.13
C HIS A 306 15.88 28.12 -2.84
N ALA A 307 16.97 28.01 -2.07
CA ALA A 307 17.84 29.15 -1.81
C ALA A 307 18.42 29.72 -3.11
N GLN A 308 18.95 28.87 -3.98
CA GLN A 308 19.48 29.26 -5.29
C GLN A 308 18.41 29.87 -6.20
N TYR A 309 17.19 29.30 -6.19
CA TYR A 309 16.07 29.86 -6.94
C TYR A 309 15.74 31.29 -6.48
N TYR A 310 15.62 31.52 -5.16
CA TYR A 310 15.34 32.85 -4.63
C TYR A 310 16.50 33.83 -4.87
N GLU A 311 17.72 33.35 -4.85
CA GLU A 311 18.88 34.13 -5.21
C GLU A 311 18.83 34.57 -6.68
N ARG A 312 18.55 33.65 -7.61
CA ARG A 312 18.40 33.94 -9.06
C ARG A 312 17.22 34.89 -9.35
N THR A 313 16.16 34.82 -8.56
CA THR A 313 14.97 35.67 -8.75
C THR A 313 15.05 37.01 -8.02
N GLY A 314 16.21 37.36 -7.45
CA GLY A 314 16.45 38.66 -6.82
C GLY A 314 15.73 38.82 -5.48
N ARG A 315 15.54 37.75 -4.74
CA ARG A 315 14.94 37.74 -3.41
C ARG A 315 15.96 37.34 -2.34
N PRO A 316 16.95 38.18 -2.02
CA PRO A 316 18.07 37.82 -1.16
C PRO A 316 17.67 37.44 0.26
N ALA A 317 16.63 38.05 0.81
CA ALA A 317 16.12 37.69 2.14
C ALA A 317 15.57 36.26 2.20
N SER A 318 14.83 35.84 1.17
CA SER A 318 14.30 34.47 1.07
C SER A 318 15.43 33.46 0.79
N ALA A 319 16.39 33.82 -0.08
CA ALA A 319 17.58 32.99 -0.34
C ALA A 319 18.37 32.76 0.96
N PHE A 320 18.65 33.85 1.69
CA PHE A 320 19.35 33.80 2.97
C PHE A 320 18.65 32.89 3.98
N PHE A 321 17.31 32.96 4.07
CA PHE A 321 16.53 32.10 4.96
C PHE A 321 16.73 30.61 4.66
N TYR A 322 16.67 30.21 3.40
CA TYR A 322 16.85 28.81 3.02
C TYR A 322 18.31 28.34 3.19
N TYR A 323 19.30 29.19 2.90
CA TYR A 323 20.71 28.87 3.20
C TYR A 323 20.96 28.72 4.69
N ASP A 324 20.38 29.59 5.54
CA ASP A 324 20.46 29.49 6.99
C ASP A 324 19.83 28.18 7.50
N LEU A 325 18.70 27.78 6.92
CA LEU A 325 18.04 26.51 7.22
C LEU A 325 18.96 25.31 6.95
N VAL A 326 19.61 25.29 5.77
CA VAL A 326 20.60 24.25 5.41
C VAL A 326 21.78 24.28 6.39
N SER A 327 22.34 25.44 6.68
CA SER A 327 23.54 25.56 7.54
C SER A 327 23.32 25.10 8.97
N ARG A 328 22.10 25.28 9.51
CA ARG A 328 21.74 24.89 10.89
C ARG A 328 21.28 23.43 10.98
N GLN A 329 20.39 23.01 10.09
CA GLN A 329 19.80 21.67 10.19
C GLN A 329 20.73 20.56 9.70
N HIS A 330 21.69 20.91 8.82
CA HIS A 330 22.61 19.96 8.20
C HIS A 330 24.09 20.29 8.50
N ALA A 331 24.33 20.83 9.71
CA ALA A 331 25.67 21.17 10.16
C ALA A 331 26.63 19.97 10.02
N GLY A 332 27.86 20.23 9.59
CA GLY A 332 28.88 19.19 9.36
C GLY A 332 28.82 18.54 7.97
N THR A 333 27.89 18.95 7.10
CA THR A 333 27.84 18.50 5.71
C THR A 333 28.48 19.51 4.77
N LYS A 334 28.99 19.06 3.62
CA LYS A 334 29.48 19.93 2.55
C LYS A 334 28.45 20.94 2.07
N LEU A 335 27.13 20.54 2.08
CA LEU A 335 26.03 21.43 1.73
C LEU A 335 25.90 22.60 2.71
N ALA A 336 26.13 22.35 4.00
CA ALA A 336 26.11 23.41 5.02
C ALA A 336 27.29 24.39 4.88
N GLU A 337 28.44 23.93 4.39
CA GLU A 337 29.57 24.78 4.11
C GLU A 337 29.27 25.69 2.92
N ILE A 338 28.74 25.13 1.82
CA ILE A 338 28.29 25.91 0.65
C ILE A 338 27.24 26.94 1.08
N ALA A 339 26.29 26.54 1.90
CA ALA A 339 25.23 27.44 2.38
C ALA A 339 25.82 28.61 3.17
N ARG A 340 26.77 28.38 4.08
CA ARG A 340 27.43 29.46 4.86
C ARG A 340 28.23 30.41 3.98
N GLU A 341 28.96 29.90 3.01
CA GLU A 341 29.70 30.70 2.05
C GLU A 341 28.75 31.62 1.27
N ARG A 342 27.63 31.08 0.79
CA ARG A 342 26.62 31.89 0.07
C ARG A 342 25.93 32.90 0.98
N MET A 343 25.65 32.57 2.24
CA MET A 343 25.10 33.51 3.22
C MET A 343 26.01 34.72 3.43
N THR A 344 27.34 34.48 3.58
CA THR A 344 28.31 35.54 3.74
C THR A 344 28.31 36.46 2.53
N ALA A 345 28.24 35.91 1.32
CA ALA A 345 28.19 36.70 0.08
C ALA A 345 26.85 37.49 -0.06
N LEU A 346 25.75 36.94 0.44
CA LEU A 346 24.43 37.56 0.34
C LEU A 346 24.14 38.60 1.42
N GLU A 347 24.85 38.58 2.55
CA GLU A 347 24.58 39.46 3.70
C GLU A 347 24.59 40.98 3.33
N PRO A 348 25.58 41.52 2.61
CA PRO A 348 25.56 42.91 2.19
C PRO A 348 24.41 43.23 1.22
N ILE A 349 24.06 42.27 0.37
CA ILE A 349 22.98 42.41 -0.62
C ILE A 349 21.60 42.44 0.08
N LYS A 350 21.43 41.55 1.05
CA LYS A 350 20.23 41.50 1.90
C LYS A 350 20.04 42.77 2.70
N ALA A 351 21.13 43.25 3.35
CA ALA A 351 21.08 44.49 4.13
C ALA A 351 20.72 45.71 3.26
N LYS A 352 21.28 45.82 2.06
CA LYS A 352 20.93 46.86 1.10
C LYS A 352 19.45 46.76 0.66
N ALA A 353 19.00 45.56 0.28
CA ALA A 353 17.61 45.36 -0.14
C ALA A 353 16.61 45.69 0.98
N GLU A 354 16.96 45.44 2.22
CA GLU A 354 16.15 45.79 3.39
C GLU A 354 16.11 47.28 3.65
N ALA A 355 17.27 47.97 3.52
CA ALA A 355 17.34 49.41 3.60
C ALA A 355 16.52 50.11 2.49
N ASP A 356 16.66 49.63 1.24
CA ASP A 356 15.87 50.14 0.10
C ASP A 356 14.36 49.92 0.31
N ARG A 357 13.95 48.80 0.86
CA ARG A 357 12.55 48.52 1.19
C ARG A 357 12.01 49.48 2.27
N LEU A 358 12.79 49.73 3.30
CA LEU A 358 12.41 50.67 4.37
C LEU A 358 12.36 52.10 3.85
N ALA A 359 13.19 52.45 2.89
CA ALA A 359 13.19 53.76 2.21
C ALA A 359 12.08 53.91 1.15
N GLY A 360 11.25 52.88 0.92
CA GLY A 360 10.20 52.86 -0.09
C GLY A 360 10.70 52.82 -1.54
N ILE A 361 11.98 52.48 -1.74
CA ILE A 361 12.60 52.39 -3.04
C ILE A 361 12.15 51.09 -3.70
N LYS A 362 11.54 51.17 -4.89
CA LYS A 362 11.10 49.99 -5.62
C LYS A 362 12.35 49.27 -6.16
N PRO A 363 12.40 47.91 -6.05
CA PRO A 363 13.51 47.15 -6.59
C PRO A 363 13.71 47.42 -8.11
N ASP A 364 14.92 47.75 -8.52
CA ASP A 364 15.26 47.83 -9.96
C ASP A 364 15.25 46.43 -10.57
N PRO A 365 14.36 46.08 -11.51
CA PRO A 365 14.31 44.74 -12.10
C PRO A 365 15.57 44.35 -12.88
N GLY A 366 16.45 45.31 -13.15
CA GLY A 366 17.72 45.05 -13.88
C GLY A 366 18.95 44.89 -12.97
N TRP A 367 18.87 45.21 -11.68
CA TRP A 367 20.03 45.15 -10.77
C TRP A 367 20.55 43.73 -10.59
N PHE A 368 19.67 42.74 -10.60
CA PHE A 368 19.98 41.33 -10.41
C PHE A 368 20.76 40.73 -11.60
N LYS A 369 20.40 41.08 -12.83
CA LYS A 369 21.16 40.69 -14.04
C LYS A 369 22.60 41.21 -14.02
N ARG A 370 22.85 42.37 -13.43
CA ARG A 370 24.18 42.93 -13.27
C ARG A 370 25.02 42.22 -12.22
N LEU A 371 24.41 41.69 -11.17
CA LEU A 371 25.08 40.86 -10.17
C LEU A 371 25.38 39.46 -10.69
N GLN A 372 24.49 38.89 -11.50
CA GLN A 372 24.62 37.55 -12.05
C GLN A 372 25.91 37.40 -12.89
N GLY A 373 26.30 38.39 -13.68
CA GLY A 373 27.54 38.38 -14.48
C GLY A 373 28.81 38.32 -13.67
N GLY A 374 28.78 38.68 -12.36
CA GLY A 374 29.92 38.55 -11.44
C GLY A 374 29.90 37.31 -10.56
N MET A 375 28.78 36.62 -10.52
CA MET A 375 28.53 35.49 -9.61
C MET A 375 28.48 34.12 -10.30
N ASP A 376 28.53 34.05 -11.63
CA ASP A 376 28.52 32.79 -12.38
C ASP A 376 29.67 31.85 -12.03
N SER A 377 30.78 32.40 -11.46
CA SER A 377 31.89 31.59 -10.95
C SER A 377 31.65 30.93 -9.59
N LEU A 378 30.57 31.31 -8.88
CA LEU A 378 30.21 30.80 -7.54
C LEU A 378 29.05 29.80 -7.56
N TRP A 379 28.54 29.49 -8.74
CA TRP A 379 27.53 28.44 -8.87
C TRP A 379 28.13 27.07 -8.49
N MET A 380 27.28 26.22 -7.95
CA MET A 380 27.63 24.84 -7.62
C MET A 380 28.43 24.26 -8.80
N LYS A 381 29.74 24.07 -8.65
CA LYS A 381 30.58 23.45 -9.65
C LYS A 381 30.00 22.09 -10.00
N SER A 382 30.25 21.61 -11.22
CA SER A 382 29.81 20.26 -11.63
C SER A 382 30.18 19.20 -10.58
N GLU A 383 31.37 19.35 -9.97
CA GLU A 383 31.87 18.49 -8.89
C GLU A 383 30.96 18.46 -7.62
N ASP A 384 30.37 19.59 -7.26
CA ASP A 384 29.46 19.67 -6.09
C ASP A 384 28.10 19.09 -6.38
N ARG A 385 27.66 19.21 -7.64
CA ARG A 385 26.42 18.54 -8.12
C ARG A 385 26.63 17.04 -8.24
N ASP A 386 27.79 16.60 -8.65
CA ASP A 386 28.17 15.20 -8.74
C ASP A 386 28.30 14.58 -7.35
N ALA A 387 28.83 15.31 -6.36
CA ALA A 387 28.82 14.84 -4.95
C ALA A 387 27.44 14.73 -4.35
N ALA A 388 26.50 15.61 -4.68
CA ALA A 388 25.11 15.52 -4.27
C ALA A 388 24.41 14.32 -4.95
N ASN A 389 24.64 14.12 -6.25
CA ASN A 389 24.13 12.99 -7.00
C ASN A 389 24.75 11.65 -6.54
N GLU A 390 26.02 11.65 -6.13
CA GLU A 390 26.70 10.47 -5.58
C GLU A 390 26.15 10.12 -4.20
N ALA A 391 25.87 11.11 -3.35
CA ALA A 391 25.21 10.91 -2.06
C ALA A 391 23.78 10.37 -2.24
N ASP A 392 23.06 10.85 -3.23
CA ASP A 392 21.69 10.39 -3.56
C ASP A 392 21.73 8.96 -4.13
N ARG A 393 22.69 8.65 -5.01
CA ARG A 393 22.93 7.28 -5.52
C ARG A 393 23.38 6.32 -4.42
N ALA A 394 24.25 6.76 -3.53
CA ALA A 394 24.67 5.96 -2.38
C ALA A 394 23.49 5.67 -1.43
N ALA A 395 22.63 6.65 -1.21
CA ALA A 395 21.41 6.48 -0.43
C ALA A 395 20.43 5.49 -1.10
N ALA A 396 20.28 5.55 -2.41
CA ALA A 396 19.46 4.63 -3.18
C ALA A 396 20.04 3.21 -3.26
N ALA A 397 21.38 3.07 -3.33
CA ALA A 397 22.05 1.77 -3.41
C ALA A 397 22.10 0.99 -2.09
N ILE A 398 21.86 1.66 -0.95
CA ILE A 398 21.91 1.05 0.39
C ILE A 398 20.68 0.18 0.69
N ALA A 399 19.67 0.21 -0.16
CA ALA A 399 18.35 -0.26 0.19
C ALA A 399 17.83 -1.35 -0.75
N LEU A 400 18.55 -2.45 -0.89
CA LEU A 400 17.92 -3.69 -1.35
C LEU A 400 17.22 -4.33 -0.14
N PRO A 401 15.88 -4.49 -0.19
CA PRO A 401 15.17 -5.20 0.86
C PRO A 401 15.62 -6.65 0.88
N PRO A 402 15.52 -7.33 2.05
CA PRO A 402 15.89 -8.73 2.18
C PRO A 402 15.03 -9.60 1.27
N THR A 403 15.66 -10.68 0.78
CA THR A 403 14.98 -11.69 -0.04
C THR A 403 13.80 -12.33 0.71
N PRO A 404 12.78 -12.82 0.00
CA PRO A 404 11.56 -13.38 0.59
C PRO A 404 11.77 -14.47 1.64
N ASP A 405 12.89 -15.20 1.59
CA ASP A 405 13.19 -16.30 2.52
C ASP A 405 13.53 -15.83 3.94
N ASN A 406 13.91 -14.58 4.13
CA ASN A 406 14.28 -13.99 5.42
C ASN A 406 13.18 -13.14 6.06
N VAL A 407 11.99 -13.07 5.46
CA VAL A 407 10.89 -12.28 6.01
C VAL A 407 10.19 -13.05 7.12
N PRO A 408 10.18 -12.55 8.38
CA PRO A 408 9.41 -13.18 9.44
C PRO A 408 7.92 -13.17 9.09
N GLY A 409 7.31 -14.35 9.02
CA GLY A 409 5.89 -14.50 8.67
C GLY A 409 5.63 -14.74 7.18
N THR A 410 6.67 -15.02 6.38
CA THR A 410 6.46 -15.75 5.12
C THR A 410 5.76 -17.07 5.42
N PRO A 411 4.92 -17.56 4.52
CA PRO A 411 4.13 -18.76 4.73
C PRO A 411 4.93 -20.08 4.81
N SER A 412 6.15 -20.08 5.32
CA SER A 412 6.78 -21.30 5.81
C SER A 412 5.93 -21.97 6.90
N ASP A 413 5.07 -21.17 7.59
CA ASP A 413 4.05 -21.67 8.52
C ASP A 413 2.70 -21.99 7.85
N THR A 414 2.49 -21.64 6.57
CA THR A 414 1.37 -22.13 5.79
C THR A 414 1.82 -23.41 5.08
N PRO A 415 1.05 -24.50 5.13
CA PRO A 415 1.40 -25.73 4.42
C PRO A 415 1.61 -25.38 2.93
N ARG A 416 2.85 -25.55 2.45
CA ARG A 416 3.13 -25.50 1.00
C ARG A 416 2.08 -26.34 0.31
N PRO A 417 1.42 -25.88 -0.74
CA PRO A 417 0.62 -26.75 -1.56
C PRO A 417 1.54 -27.89 -1.99
N LEU A 418 1.17 -29.13 -1.61
CA LEU A 418 1.94 -30.32 -1.95
C LEU A 418 2.18 -30.33 -3.46
N PRO A 419 3.41 -30.60 -3.92
CA PRO A 419 3.67 -30.73 -5.34
C PRO A 419 2.72 -31.79 -5.90
N PRO A 420 2.16 -31.58 -7.10
CA PRO A 420 1.31 -32.58 -7.72
C PRO A 420 2.14 -33.83 -7.98
N GLY A 421 1.92 -34.91 -7.21
CA GLY A 421 2.59 -36.17 -7.46
C GLY A 421 2.89 -37.09 -6.25
N VAL A 422 2.54 -36.71 -5.03
CA VAL A 422 2.68 -37.61 -3.86
C VAL A 422 1.31 -37.84 -3.23
N ALA A 423 0.47 -38.59 -3.93
CA ALA A 423 -0.59 -39.38 -3.32
C ALA A 423 -0.14 -40.83 -3.41
N LYS A 424 0.25 -41.39 -2.30
CA LYS A 424 0.12 -42.82 -2.05
C LYS A 424 -0.87 -43.02 -0.94
#